data_1af56c8b283ec908b97522ad5777ab55
#
_entry.id   1af56c8b283ec908b97522ad5777ab55
#
_cell.length_a   1.000
_cell.length_b   1.000
_cell.length_c   1.000
_cell.angle_alpha   90.00
_cell.angle_beta   90.00
_cell.angle_gamma   90.00
#
_symmetry.space_group_name_H-M   'P 1'
#
loop_
_entity.id
_entity.type
_entity.pdbx_description
1 polymer ?
#
loop_
_entity_poly.entity_id
_entity_poly.type
_entity_poly.pdbx_seq_one_letter_code
_entity_poly.pdbx_strand_id
1 'polypeptide(L)'
;MSEKPRHAPLVQFPVVDDELTIGGLKLRHLAAQIGQTPFYAYDREAMTRRVRELREALPERISIHYAMKANPMPAVVDHMAGLVDGLDVASLGELRVALDSGTAAAEISFAGPGKGDTELRGAVAAGITLNLESAGELERLVRIGEDLGITPRVAVRVNPDFELKSSGMKMSGGPKPFGIDAEQVPAVLRRIGESGAHFRGFHIFSGSQNLRPDSLIEAQDATFELAYRLA
;
A
#
# COMPACT_ATOMS: atom_id res chain seq x y z
N MET A 1 -15.45 31.49 5.57
CA MET A 1 -15.44 30.39 4.58
C MET A 1 -13.99 29.94 4.45
N SER A 2 -13.62 28.74 4.87
CA SER A 2 -12.25 28.25 4.68
C SER A 2 -11.99 28.08 3.16
N GLU A 3 -10.87 28.60 2.66
CA GLU A 3 -10.48 28.36 1.27
C GLU A 3 -10.35 26.84 1.03
N LYS A 4 -10.89 26.39 -0.09
CA LYS A 4 -10.70 24.99 -0.50
C LYS A 4 -9.22 24.71 -0.76
N PRO A 5 -8.69 23.57 -0.27
CA PRO A 5 -7.30 23.21 -0.56
C PRO A 5 -7.08 23.12 -2.07
N ARG A 6 -5.97 23.65 -2.55
CA ARG A 6 -5.57 23.61 -3.98
C ARG A 6 -4.43 22.63 -4.15
N HIS A 7 -4.46 21.87 -5.23
CA HIS A 7 -3.31 21.06 -5.63
C HIS A 7 -2.11 21.95 -5.94
N ALA A 8 -0.92 21.45 -5.63
CA ALA A 8 0.31 22.07 -6.10
C ALA A 8 0.33 22.10 -7.65
N PRO A 9 0.98 23.09 -8.27
CA PRO A 9 1.15 23.12 -9.72
C PRO A 9 1.83 21.84 -10.22
N LEU A 10 1.40 21.35 -11.40
CA LEU A 10 2.02 20.22 -12.08
C LEU A 10 3.31 20.69 -12.78
N VAL A 11 4.40 20.71 -12.02
CA VAL A 11 5.71 21.18 -12.52
C VAL A 11 6.59 20.06 -13.09
N GLN A 12 6.18 18.79 -12.92
CA GLN A 12 6.93 17.62 -13.36
C GLN A 12 6.95 17.43 -14.88
N PHE A 13 6.04 18.07 -15.61
CA PHE A 13 5.94 18.03 -17.06
C PHE A 13 6.10 19.45 -17.62
N PRO A 14 7.34 19.90 -17.91
CA PRO A 14 7.57 21.26 -18.36
C PRO A 14 7.06 21.49 -19.78
N VAL A 15 6.69 22.74 -20.04
CA VAL A 15 6.41 23.22 -21.38
C VAL A 15 7.71 23.89 -21.92
N VAL A 16 8.21 23.38 -23.03
CA VAL A 16 9.41 23.90 -23.72
C VAL A 16 9.04 24.22 -25.16
N ASP A 17 9.32 25.44 -25.61
CA ASP A 17 8.92 25.92 -26.92
C ASP A 17 7.41 25.71 -27.19
N ASP A 18 6.56 26.14 -26.27
CA ASP A 18 5.10 25.99 -26.31
C ASP A 18 4.59 24.53 -26.43
N GLU A 19 5.42 23.57 -26.13
CA GLU A 19 5.06 22.15 -26.20
C GLU A 19 5.35 21.41 -24.89
N LEU A 20 4.38 20.60 -24.43
CA LEU A 20 4.53 19.74 -23.27
C LEU A 20 5.61 18.70 -23.52
N THR A 21 6.48 18.49 -22.51
CA THR A 21 7.50 17.45 -22.53
C THR A 21 7.28 16.43 -21.43
N ILE A 22 7.52 15.16 -21.74
CA ILE A 22 7.44 14.04 -20.81
C ILE A 22 8.73 13.23 -20.95
N GLY A 23 9.48 13.06 -19.86
CA GLY A 23 10.77 12.39 -19.92
C GLY A 23 11.76 13.04 -20.88
N GLY A 24 11.72 14.37 -21.02
CA GLY A 24 12.55 15.12 -21.96
C GLY A 24 12.12 15.05 -23.45
N LEU A 25 11.08 14.29 -23.78
CA LEU A 25 10.56 14.16 -25.15
C LEU A 25 9.34 15.05 -25.37
N LYS A 26 9.29 15.76 -26.50
CA LYS A 26 8.11 16.54 -26.90
C LYS A 26 6.92 15.64 -27.14
N LEU A 27 5.73 16.01 -26.65
CA LEU A 27 4.53 15.18 -26.71
C LEU A 27 4.18 14.71 -28.13
N ARG A 28 4.36 15.56 -29.14
CA ARG A 28 4.15 15.18 -30.56
C ARG A 28 5.07 14.04 -31.02
N HIS A 29 6.32 14.00 -30.52
CA HIS A 29 7.25 12.92 -30.87
C HIS A 29 6.82 11.60 -30.21
N LEU A 30 6.37 11.64 -28.95
CA LEU A 30 5.80 10.47 -28.27
C LEU A 30 4.58 9.94 -29.03
N ALA A 31 3.64 10.83 -29.41
CA ALA A 31 2.47 10.44 -30.18
C ALA A 31 2.84 9.82 -31.54
N ALA A 32 3.84 10.37 -32.23
CA ALA A 32 4.32 9.83 -33.50
C ALA A 32 4.99 8.46 -33.34
N GLN A 33 5.77 8.24 -32.25
CA GLN A 33 6.40 6.96 -31.96
C GLN A 33 5.38 5.86 -31.67
N ILE A 34 4.33 6.19 -30.93
CA ILE A 34 3.27 5.25 -30.56
C ILE A 34 2.32 4.97 -31.73
N GLY A 35 2.11 5.97 -32.60
CA GLY A 35 1.28 5.87 -33.78
C GLY A 35 -0.23 5.89 -33.54
N GLN A 36 -0.68 6.06 -32.30
CA GLN A 36 -2.10 6.14 -31.93
C GLN A 36 -2.35 7.01 -30.70
N THR A 37 -3.57 7.52 -30.59
CA THR A 37 -4.10 8.22 -29.41
C THR A 37 -5.47 7.66 -29.03
N PRO A 38 -5.90 7.70 -27.75
CA PRO A 38 -5.14 8.13 -26.59
C PRO A 38 -4.09 7.09 -26.13
N PHE A 39 -3.11 7.56 -25.32
CA PHE A 39 -2.12 6.69 -24.69
C PHE A 39 -1.73 7.23 -23.29
N TYR A 40 -1.19 6.39 -22.44
CA TYR A 40 -0.59 6.76 -21.16
C TYR A 40 0.94 6.86 -21.32
N ALA A 41 1.52 7.94 -20.83
CA ALA A 41 2.96 8.14 -20.77
C ALA A 41 3.41 8.19 -19.29
N TYR A 42 4.40 7.37 -18.94
CA TYR A 42 4.98 7.33 -17.61
C TYR A 42 6.43 7.78 -17.66
N ASP A 43 6.74 8.84 -16.89
CA ASP A 43 8.10 9.35 -16.77
C ASP A 43 8.81 8.65 -15.60
N ARG A 44 9.78 7.80 -15.93
CA ARG A 44 10.57 7.05 -14.95
C ARG A 44 11.37 7.96 -14.02
N GLU A 45 11.93 9.06 -14.56
CA GLU A 45 12.71 10.01 -13.77
C GLU A 45 11.82 10.77 -12.78
N ALA A 46 10.60 11.12 -13.18
CA ALA A 46 9.63 11.71 -12.25
C ALA A 46 9.28 10.77 -11.08
N MET A 47 9.12 9.47 -11.34
CA MET A 47 8.91 8.46 -10.29
C MET A 47 10.13 8.35 -9.37
N THR A 48 11.32 8.22 -9.95
CA THR A 48 12.59 8.16 -9.22
C THR A 48 12.78 9.38 -8.32
N ARG A 49 12.59 10.57 -8.86
CA ARG A 49 12.72 11.83 -8.11
C ARG A 49 11.74 11.86 -6.93
N ARG A 50 10.48 11.46 -7.14
CA ARG A 50 9.49 11.44 -6.06
C ARG A 50 9.86 10.49 -4.92
N VAL A 51 10.38 9.30 -5.23
CA VAL A 51 10.84 8.37 -4.18
C VAL A 51 12.05 8.93 -3.43
N ARG A 52 13.00 9.56 -4.13
CA ARG A 52 14.16 10.20 -3.49
C ARG A 52 13.75 11.33 -2.55
N GLU A 53 12.89 12.24 -3.01
CA GLU A 53 12.34 13.33 -2.18
C GLU A 53 11.68 12.79 -0.90
N LEU A 54 10.91 11.72 -1.01
CA LEU A 54 10.28 11.09 0.15
C LEU A 54 11.32 10.44 1.07
N ARG A 55 12.30 9.74 0.51
CA ARG A 55 13.38 9.10 1.27
C ARG A 55 14.21 10.13 2.06
N GLU A 56 14.53 11.27 1.44
CA GLU A 56 15.28 12.37 2.10
C GLU A 56 14.49 13.02 3.24
N ALA A 57 13.15 13.03 3.15
CA ALA A 57 12.27 13.59 4.17
C ALA A 57 11.97 12.64 5.33
N LEU A 58 12.16 11.32 5.15
CA LEU A 58 11.83 10.30 6.16
C LEU A 58 13.07 9.87 6.94
N PRO A 59 12.92 9.54 8.25
CA PRO A 59 13.96 8.86 9.01
C PRO A 59 14.36 7.53 8.34
N GLU A 60 15.64 7.16 8.38
CA GLU A 60 16.19 5.93 7.77
C GLU A 60 15.47 4.64 8.21
N ARG A 61 14.95 4.63 9.45
CA ARG A 61 14.20 3.47 9.99
C ARG A 61 12.80 3.27 9.39
N ILE A 62 12.32 4.20 8.57
CA ILE A 62 11.00 4.11 7.92
C ILE A 62 11.17 3.51 6.53
N SER A 63 10.63 2.32 6.32
CA SER A 63 10.57 1.66 5.01
C SER A 63 9.48 2.27 4.13
N ILE A 64 9.77 2.39 2.84
CA ILE A 64 8.82 2.86 1.83
C ILE A 64 8.32 1.66 1.03
N HIS A 65 7.01 1.46 0.98
CA HIS A 65 6.38 0.44 0.16
C HIS A 65 5.60 1.06 -0.99
N TYR A 66 5.65 0.44 -2.16
CA TYR A 66 4.83 0.82 -3.30
C TYR A 66 3.55 0.01 -3.33
N ALA A 67 2.40 0.69 -3.20
CA ALA A 67 1.08 0.08 -3.34
C ALA A 67 0.77 -0.15 -4.83
N MET A 68 0.93 -1.39 -5.30
CA MET A 68 0.85 -1.76 -6.73
C MET A 68 -0.50 -1.48 -7.38
N LYS A 69 -1.59 -1.42 -6.61
CA LYS A 69 -2.92 -1.04 -7.12
C LYS A 69 -2.94 0.34 -7.78
N ALA A 70 -1.96 1.22 -7.51
CA ALA A 70 -1.83 2.50 -8.18
C ALA A 70 -1.48 2.33 -9.66
N ASN A 71 -0.57 1.43 -9.98
CA ASN A 71 -0.26 0.98 -11.34
C ASN A 71 0.47 -0.37 -11.31
N PRO A 72 -0.22 -1.49 -11.57
CA PRO A 72 0.37 -2.84 -11.52
C PRO A 72 1.09 -3.23 -12.82
N MET A 73 1.33 -2.30 -13.76
CA MET A 73 2.05 -2.58 -15.00
C MET A 73 3.45 -3.11 -14.68
N PRO A 74 3.87 -4.29 -15.16
CA PRO A 74 5.15 -4.91 -14.80
C PRO A 74 6.36 -3.96 -14.93
N ALA A 75 6.44 -3.18 -16.01
CA ALA A 75 7.54 -2.24 -16.22
C ALA A 75 7.58 -1.08 -15.20
N VAL A 76 6.43 -0.69 -14.63
CA VAL A 76 6.36 0.30 -13.53
C VAL A 76 6.75 -0.37 -12.22
N VAL A 77 6.23 -1.57 -11.96
CA VAL A 77 6.53 -2.32 -10.73
C VAL A 77 8.02 -2.63 -10.63
N ASP A 78 8.62 -3.14 -11.71
CA ASP A 78 10.05 -3.43 -11.80
C ASP A 78 10.92 -2.18 -11.53
N HIS A 79 10.53 -1.03 -12.11
CA HIS A 79 11.21 0.23 -11.83
C HIS A 79 11.06 0.66 -10.37
N MET A 80 9.87 0.56 -9.80
CA MET A 80 9.60 0.92 -8.41
C MET A 80 10.29 -0.03 -7.44
N ALA A 81 10.32 -1.33 -7.71
CA ALA A 81 11.00 -2.33 -6.88
C ALA A 81 12.49 -2.03 -6.69
N GLY A 82 13.13 -1.40 -7.68
CA GLY A 82 14.52 -0.93 -7.54
C GLY A 82 14.71 0.35 -6.72
N LEU A 83 13.62 0.99 -6.27
CA LEU A 83 13.65 2.29 -5.57
C LEU A 83 13.11 2.25 -4.14
N VAL A 84 12.19 1.32 -3.86
CA VAL A 84 11.48 1.19 -2.57
C VAL A 84 11.94 -0.05 -1.81
N ASP A 85 11.54 -0.16 -0.53
CA ASP A 85 11.94 -1.27 0.33
C ASP A 85 11.01 -2.48 0.20
N GLY A 86 9.77 -2.27 -0.24
CA GLY A 86 8.80 -3.35 -0.38
C GLY A 86 7.61 -3.00 -1.27
N LEU A 87 6.75 -3.99 -1.49
CA LEU A 87 5.57 -3.88 -2.34
C LEU A 87 4.31 -4.30 -1.57
N ASP A 88 3.22 -3.54 -1.75
CA ASP A 88 1.90 -3.89 -1.24
C ASP A 88 0.98 -4.32 -2.38
N VAL A 89 0.44 -5.55 -2.28
CA VAL A 89 -0.43 -6.15 -3.28
C VAL A 89 -1.87 -6.28 -2.77
N ALA A 90 -2.82 -6.33 -3.67
CA ALA A 90 -4.25 -6.48 -3.39
C ALA A 90 -4.91 -7.63 -4.18
N SER A 91 -4.14 -8.43 -4.91
CA SER A 91 -4.62 -9.60 -5.63
C SER A 91 -3.49 -10.60 -5.90
N LEU A 92 -3.86 -11.86 -6.20
CA LEU A 92 -2.89 -12.88 -6.62
C LEU A 92 -2.18 -12.50 -7.93
N GLY A 93 -2.85 -11.78 -8.82
CA GLY A 93 -2.25 -11.27 -10.06
C GLY A 93 -1.12 -10.28 -9.77
N GLU A 94 -1.37 -9.32 -8.88
CA GLU A 94 -0.35 -8.38 -8.41
C GLU A 94 0.79 -9.10 -7.66
N LEU A 95 0.48 -10.10 -6.83
CA LEU A 95 1.51 -10.87 -6.13
C LEU A 95 2.50 -11.54 -7.11
N ARG A 96 2.01 -12.11 -8.21
CA ARG A 96 2.87 -12.71 -9.24
C ARG A 96 3.82 -11.68 -9.84
N VAL A 97 3.30 -10.52 -10.22
CA VAL A 97 4.13 -9.41 -10.75
C VAL A 97 5.14 -8.92 -9.70
N ALA A 98 4.75 -8.85 -8.42
CA ALA A 98 5.65 -8.47 -7.33
C ALA A 98 6.80 -9.48 -7.15
N LEU A 99 6.51 -10.77 -7.21
CA LEU A 99 7.54 -11.82 -7.12
C LEU A 99 8.47 -11.80 -8.35
N ASP A 100 7.92 -11.58 -9.55
CA ASP A 100 8.68 -11.50 -10.79
C ASP A 100 9.64 -10.29 -10.81
N SER A 101 9.35 -9.22 -10.09
CA SER A 101 10.25 -8.05 -9.94
C SER A 101 11.52 -8.33 -9.12
N GLY A 102 11.61 -9.50 -8.49
CA GLY A 102 12.73 -9.87 -7.62
C GLY A 102 12.66 -9.30 -6.21
N THR A 103 11.57 -8.61 -5.83
CA THR A 103 11.38 -8.14 -4.46
C THR A 103 11.33 -9.33 -3.50
N ALA A 104 12.08 -9.25 -2.40
CA ALA A 104 12.10 -10.30 -1.40
C ALA A 104 10.68 -10.54 -0.82
N ALA A 105 10.25 -11.80 -0.75
CA ALA A 105 8.91 -12.14 -0.23
C ALA A 105 8.65 -11.57 1.19
N ALA A 106 9.72 -11.42 1.99
CA ALA A 106 9.63 -10.82 3.32
C ALA A 106 9.15 -9.36 3.30
N GLU A 107 9.37 -8.66 2.19
CA GLU A 107 9.05 -7.24 1.97
C GLU A 107 7.80 -7.06 1.08
N ILE A 108 7.03 -8.12 0.88
CA ILE A 108 5.75 -8.06 0.19
C ILE A 108 4.62 -8.24 1.21
N SER A 109 3.60 -7.38 1.14
CA SER A 109 2.38 -7.52 1.94
C SER A 109 1.13 -7.58 1.09
N PHE A 110 0.11 -8.33 1.53
CA PHE A 110 -1.16 -8.49 0.83
C PHE A 110 -2.32 -8.02 1.70
N ALA A 111 -2.99 -6.95 1.28
CA ALA A 111 -4.15 -6.37 1.95
C ALA A 111 -5.42 -6.49 1.10
N GLY A 112 -6.58 -6.42 1.76
CA GLY A 112 -7.90 -6.45 1.12
C GLY A 112 -8.80 -7.52 1.74
N PRO A 113 -10.13 -7.25 1.92
CA PRO A 113 -11.07 -8.15 2.57
C PRO A 113 -11.60 -9.26 1.66
N GLY A 114 -11.32 -9.17 0.36
CA GLY A 114 -11.83 -10.10 -0.66
C GLY A 114 -10.91 -11.28 -0.98
N LYS A 115 -9.88 -11.56 -0.16
CA LYS A 115 -8.94 -12.66 -0.42
C LYS A 115 -9.64 -14.03 -0.39
N GLY A 116 -9.65 -14.71 -1.55
CA GLY A 116 -10.14 -16.08 -1.69
C GLY A 116 -9.11 -17.12 -1.23
N ASP A 117 -9.54 -18.38 -1.02
CA ASP A 117 -8.63 -19.45 -0.54
C ASP A 117 -7.44 -19.68 -1.47
N THR A 118 -7.64 -19.55 -2.79
CA THR A 118 -6.55 -19.66 -3.77
C THR A 118 -5.51 -18.55 -3.58
N GLU A 119 -5.96 -17.32 -3.28
CA GLU A 119 -5.07 -16.19 -3.03
C GLU A 119 -4.32 -16.33 -1.70
N LEU A 120 -5.04 -16.73 -0.64
CA LEU A 120 -4.43 -17.01 0.67
C LEU A 120 -3.39 -18.12 0.55
N ARG A 121 -3.70 -19.21 -0.14
CA ARG A 121 -2.78 -20.34 -0.36
C ARG A 121 -1.54 -19.90 -1.14
N GLY A 122 -1.71 -19.13 -2.22
CA GLY A 122 -0.60 -18.56 -2.98
C GLY A 122 0.30 -17.64 -2.16
N ALA A 123 -0.30 -16.79 -1.32
CA ALA A 123 0.42 -15.86 -0.45
C ALA A 123 1.19 -16.59 0.67
N VAL A 124 0.59 -17.60 1.32
CA VAL A 124 1.27 -18.45 2.32
C VAL A 124 2.43 -19.20 1.68
N ALA A 125 2.20 -19.81 0.51
CA ALA A 125 3.24 -20.54 -0.22
C ALA A 125 4.42 -19.63 -0.63
N ALA A 126 4.16 -18.38 -0.94
CA ALA A 126 5.17 -17.38 -1.26
C ALA A 126 5.92 -16.83 -0.03
N GLY A 127 5.40 -17.04 1.18
CA GLY A 127 6.02 -16.59 2.43
C GLY A 127 5.91 -15.08 2.68
N ILE A 128 4.95 -14.41 2.04
CA ILE A 128 4.70 -12.98 2.20
C ILE A 128 3.90 -12.66 3.48
N THR A 129 3.78 -11.40 3.83
CA THR A 129 2.94 -10.96 4.96
C THR A 129 1.49 -10.75 4.51
N LEU A 130 0.53 -11.38 5.20
CA LEU A 130 -0.90 -11.23 4.96
C LEU A 130 -1.53 -10.29 6.00
N ASN A 131 -2.13 -9.20 5.53
CA ASN A 131 -2.87 -8.28 6.38
C ASN A 131 -4.28 -8.86 6.63
N LEU A 132 -4.55 -9.30 7.87
CA LEU A 132 -5.83 -9.88 8.28
C LEU A 132 -6.92 -8.81 8.28
N GLU A 133 -7.98 -9.06 7.56
CA GLU A 133 -9.15 -8.19 7.49
C GLU A 133 -10.29 -8.67 8.42
N SER A 134 -10.20 -9.90 8.93
CA SER A 134 -11.16 -10.50 9.86
C SER A 134 -10.55 -11.65 10.66
N ALA A 135 -11.16 -11.99 11.81
CA ALA A 135 -10.79 -13.18 12.58
C ALA A 135 -11.01 -14.48 11.77
N GLY A 136 -12.05 -14.55 10.96
CA GLY A 136 -12.32 -15.73 10.11
C GLY A 136 -11.24 -15.96 9.05
N GLU A 137 -10.56 -14.90 8.59
CA GLU A 137 -9.44 -15.03 7.66
C GLU A 137 -8.22 -15.69 8.35
N LEU A 138 -7.97 -15.40 9.62
CA LEU A 138 -6.92 -16.08 10.39
C LEU A 138 -7.14 -17.60 10.44
N GLU A 139 -8.36 -18.05 10.71
CA GLU A 139 -8.67 -19.49 10.77
C GLU A 139 -8.46 -20.19 9.41
N ARG A 140 -8.74 -19.49 8.32
CA ARG A 140 -8.46 -19.99 6.97
C ARG A 140 -6.96 -20.11 6.74
N LEU A 141 -6.19 -19.09 7.13
CA LEU A 141 -4.73 -19.08 6.99
C LEU A 141 -4.04 -20.15 7.81
N VAL A 142 -4.49 -20.39 9.05
CA VAL A 142 -3.95 -21.45 9.91
C VAL A 142 -4.12 -22.80 9.24
N ARG A 143 -5.32 -23.14 8.77
CA ARG A 143 -5.57 -24.39 8.03
C ARG A 143 -4.73 -24.54 6.77
N ILE A 144 -4.61 -23.45 5.99
CA ILE A 144 -3.77 -23.45 4.78
C ILE A 144 -2.29 -23.65 5.14
N GLY A 145 -1.84 -23.03 6.23
CA GLY A 145 -0.47 -23.18 6.73
C GLY A 145 -0.17 -24.63 7.17
N GLU A 146 -1.11 -25.26 7.89
CA GLU A 146 -1.04 -26.68 8.28
C GLU A 146 -0.95 -27.58 7.05
N ASP A 147 -1.84 -27.37 6.05
CA ASP A 147 -1.86 -28.15 4.81
C ASP A 147 -0.54 -28.04 4.01
N LEU A 148 0.11 -26.88 4.05
CA LEU A 148 1.34 -26.61 3.32
C LEU A 148 2.61 -26.90 4.11
N GLY A 149 2.50 -27.11 5.44
CA GLY A 149 3.64 -27.19 6.36
C GLY A 149 4.41 -25.85 6.44
N ILE A 150 3.72 -24.72 6.27
CA ILE A 150 4.31 -23.37 6.28
C ILE A 150 3.63 -22.52 7.35
N THR A 151 4.41 -21.90 8.22
CA THR A 151 3.90 -20.93 9.20
C THR A 151 3.49 -19.63 8.51
N PRO A 152 2.19 -19.24 8.51
CA PRO A 152 1.74 -17.99 7.92
C PRO A 152 2.34 -16.77 8.62
N ARG A 153 2.72 -15.74 7.85
CA ARG A 153 3.14 -14.44 8.37
C ARG A 153 1.96 -13.48 8.28
N VAL A 154 1.54 -12.93 9.41
CA VAL A 154 0.32 -12.14 9.48
C VAL A 154 0.55 -10.78 10.14
N ALA A 155 -0.08 -9.75 9.62
CA ALA A 155 -0.28 -8.47 10.29
C ALA A 155 -1.77 -8.25 10.49
N VAL A 156 -2.18 -7.54 11.53
CA VAL A 156 -3.59 -7.23 11.77
C VAL A 156 -3.91 -5.89 11.16
N ARG A 157 -4.83 -5.87 10.19
CA ARG A 157 -5.38 -4.60 9.71
C ARG A 157 -6.41 -4.10 10.70
N VAL A 158 -6.10 -2.98 11.32
CA VAL A 158 -6.96 -2.36 12.33
C VAL A 158 -7.87 -1.34 11.68
N ASN A 159 -9.19 -1.46 11.90
CA ASN A 159 -10.13 -0.37 11.65
C ASN A 159 -10.06 0.58 12.87
N PRO A 160 -9.51 1.82 12.70
CA PRO A 160 -9.29 2.72 13.82
C PRO A 160 -10.60 3.18 14.47
N ASP A 161 -10.54 3.45 15.78
CA ASP A 161 -11.62 4.01 16.58
C ASP A 161 -11.71 5.56 16.52
N PHE A 162 -10.91 6.19 15.66
CA PHE A 162 -10.92 7.63 15.40
C PHE A 162 -11.27 7.95 13.94
N GLU A 163 -11.84 9.13 13.70
CA GLU A 163 -12.14 9.65 12.36
C GLU A 163 -11.33 10.90 12.04
N LEU A 164 -10.79 10.96 10.83
CA LEU A 164 -10.20 12.16 10.27
C LEU A 164 -11.28 13.04 9.62
N LYS A 165 -11.54 14.20 10.20
CA LYS A 165 -12.60 15.12 9.75
C LYS A 165 -12.38 15.70 8.35
N SER A 166 -11.13 15.70 7.84
CA SER A 166 -10.72 16.37 6.60
C SER A 166 -10.22 15.43 5.51
N SER A 167 -10.37 14.12 5.65
CA SER A 167 -9.97 13.14 4.64
C SER A 167 -10.95 13.11 3.47
N GLY A 168 -10.46 13.12 2.22
CA GLY A 168 -11.28 12.96 1.02
C GLY A 168 -11.91 11.57 0.91
N MET A 169 -11.23 10.54 1.45
CA MET A 169 -11.72 9.17 1.55
C MET A 169 -11.70 8.74 3.02
N LYS A 170 -12.88 8.58 3.61
CA LYS A 170 -13.04 8.13 5.00
C LYS A 170 -13.02 6.61 5.06
N MET A 171 -11.95 6.05 5.65
CA MET A 171 -11.75 4.61 5.81
C MET A 171 -11.72 4.18 7.29
N SER A 172 -12.05 5.09 8.22
CA SER A 172 -12.03 4.88 9.67
C SER A 172 -13.31 5.39 10.31
N GLY A 173 -13.57 4.94 11.53
CA GLY A 173 -14.74 5.31 12.32
C GLY A 173 -16.03 4.57 11.93
N GLY A 174 -16.60 3.82 12.88
CA GLY A 174 -17.79 2.99 12.69
C GLY A 174 -17.54 1.74 11.82
N PRO A 175 -18.56 0.90 11.57
CA PRO A 175 -18.43 -0.33 10.81
C PRO A 175 -17.93 -0.08 9.39
N LYS A 176 -16.86 -0.74 9.00
CA LYS A 176 -16.26 -0.69 7.66
C LYS A 176 -16.05 -2.09 7.12
N PRO A 177 -16.06 -2.26 5.77
CA PRO A 177 -15.73 -3.55 5.17
C PRO A 177 -14.25 -3.91 5.25
N PHE A 178 -13.42 -3.01 5.81
CA PHE A 178 -11.96 -3.15 5.88
C PHE A 178 -11.47 -3.20 7.31
N GLY A 179 -10.65 -4.22 7.60
CA GLY A 179 -9.97 -4.35 8.87
C GLY A 179 -10.84 -4.85 10.01
N ILE A 180 -10.20 -5.10 11.13
CA ILE A 180 -10.78 -5.57 12.39
C ILE A 180 -10.92 -4.37 13.31
N ASP A 181 -12.09 -4.17 13.90
CA ASP A 181 -12.32 -3.05 14.81
C ASP A 181 -11.33 -3.07 15.98
N ALA A 182 -10.79 -1.91 16.33
CA ALA A 182 -9.71 -1.77 17.32
C ALA A 182 -10.00 -2.51 18.64
N GLU A 183 -11.25 -2.51 19.09
CA GLU A 183 -11.70 -3.21 20.30
C GLU A 183 -11.64 -4.74 20.22
N GLN A 184 -11.67 -5.30 19.01
CA GLN A 184 -11.58 -6.74 18.76
C GLN A 184 -10.12 -7.22 18.60
N VAL A 185 -9.19 -6.33 18.31
CA VAL A 185 -7.78 -6.65 18.03
C VAL A 185 -7.13 -7.45 19.16
N PRO A 186 -7.32 -7.14 20.48
CA PRO A 186 -6.69 -7.92 21.54
C PRO A 186 -7.11 -9.39 21.56
N ALA A 187 -8.34 -9.71 21.16
CA ALA A 187 -8.80 -11.09 21.04
C ALA A 187 -8.13 -11.81 19.86
N VAL A 188 -7.98 -11.11 18.74
CA VAL A 188 -7.30 -11.64 17.54
C VAL A 188 -5.81 -11.88 17.81
N LEU A 189 -5.13 -10.98 18.53
CA LEU A 189 -3.72 -11.16 18.90
C LEU A 189 -3.52 -12.39 19.78
N ARG A 190 -4.38 -12.64 20.79
CA ARG A 190 -4.34 -13.87 21.57
C ARG A 190 -4.49 -15.10 20.68
N ARG A 191 -5.46 -15.07 19.77
CA ARG A 191 -5.69 -16.18 18.83
C ARG A 191 -4.51 -16.41 17.88
N ILE A 192 -3.83 -15.35 17.42
CA ILE A 192 -2.58 -15.47 16.64
C ILE A 192 -1.52 -16.21 17.48
N GLY A 193 -1.31 -15.81 18.74
CA GLY A 193 -0.37 -16.46 19.64
C GLY A 193 -0.66 -17.96 19.85
N GLU A 194 -1.94 -18.34 19.97
CA GLU A 194 -2.38 -19.73 20.11
C GLU A 194 -2.22 -20.54 18.82
N SER A 195 -2.35 -19.90 17.65
CA SER A 195 -2.32 -20.57 16.34
C SER A 195 -0.91 -20.88 15.84
N GLY A 196 0.13 -20.29 16.44
CA GLY A 196 1.50 -20.38 15.97
C GLY A 196 1.80 -19.57 14.69
N ALA A 197 0.86 -18.77 14.19
CA ALA A 197 1.12 -17.85 13.08
C ALA A 197 2.14 -16.76 13.50
N HIS A 198 2.99 -16.34 12.57
CA HIS A 198 4.04 -15.36 12.86
C HIS A 198 3.48 -13.94 12.77
N PHE A 199 3.25 -13.30 13.90
CA PHE A 199 2.78 -11.91 13.97
C PHE A 199 3.87 -10.93 13.50
N ARG A 200 3.52 -10.04 12.57
CA ARG A 200 4.42 -9.05 11.96
C ARG A 200 4.16 -7.61 12.40
N GLY A 201 2.99 -7.33 12.95
CA GLY A 201 2.61 -6.00 13.38
C GLY A 201 1.20 -5.60 12.94
N PHE A 202 0.95 -4.30 12.92
CA PHE A 202 -0.33 -3.73 12.54
C PHE A 202 -0.26 -3.07 11.16
N HIS A 203 -1.37 -3.15 10.43
CA HIS A 203 -1.62 -2.37 9.23
C HIS A 203 -2.76 -1.40 9.55
N ILE A 204 -2.52 -0.10 9.48
CA ILE A 204 -3.51 0.94 9.80
C ILE A 204 -3.62 1.88 8.61
N PHE A 205 -4.84 2.06 8.09
CA PHE A 205 -5.13 2.99 7.02
C PHE A 205 -6.24 3.94 7.46
N SER A 206 -5.87 5.13 7.88
CA SER A 206 -6.80 6.14 8.43
C SER A 206 -7.48 6.98 7.35
N GLY A 207 -6.92 7.06 6.14
CA GLY A 207 -7.48 7.83 5.04
C GLY A 207 -6.46 8.21 3.97
N SER A 208 -6.93 8.80 2.86
CA SER A 208 -6.09 9.27 1.76
C SER A 208 -6.65 10.54 1.12
N GLN A 209 -5.94 11.06 0.10
CA GLN A 209 -6.31 12.27 -0.64
C GLN A 209 -6.48 13.50 0.26
N ASN A 210 -5.68 13.58 1.30
CA ASN A 210 -5.67 14.73 2.20
C ASN A 210 -4.61 15.75 1.72
N LEU A 211 -5.06 16.99 1.49
CA LEU A 211 -4.21 18.09 1.03
C LEU A 211 -3.82 19.04 2.17
N ARG A 212 -4.13 18.70 3.43
CA ARG A 212 -3.84 19.52 4.61
C ARG A 212 -2.77 18.87 5.46
N PRO A 213 -1.56 19.47 5.56
CA PRO A 213 -0.47 18.92 6.37
C PRO A 213 -0.85 18.66 7.83
N ASP A 214 -1.55 19.60 8.47
CA ASP A 214 -1.98 19.44 9.87
C ASP A 214 -2.83 18.19 10.09
N SER A 215 -3.72 17.90 9.14
CA SER A 215 -4.57 16.70 9.22
C SER A 215 -3.79 15.40 8.97
N LEU A 216 -2.70 15.47 8.20
CA LEU A 216 -1.79 14.33 8.03
C LEU A 216 -1.01 14.07 9.32
N ILE A 217 -0.55 15.12 10.00
CA ILE A 217 0.14 15.02 11.29
C ILE A 217 -0.81 14.42 12.33
N GLU A 218 -2.02 14.98 12.49
CA GLU A 218 -3.07 14.46 13.38
C GLU A 218 -3.34 12.97 13.13
N ALA A 219 -3.41 12.55 11.85
CA ALA A 219 -3.62 11.17 11.47
C ALA A 219 -2.47 10.25 11.89
N GLN A 220 -1.23 10.71 11.70
CA GLN A 220 -0.05 9.94 12.08
C GLN A 220 0.05 9.78 13.58
N ASP A 221 -0.14 10.85 14.35
CA ASP A 221 -0.11 10.82 15.81
C ASP A 221 -1.16 9.85 16.35
N ALA A 222 -2.41 9.96 15.92
CA ALA A 222 -3.48 9.04 16.31
C ALA A 222 -3.21 7.58 15.91
N THR A 223 -2.56 7.36 14.75
CA THR A 223 -2.17 6.03 14.29
C THR A 223 -1.09 5.42 15.19
N PHE A 224 -0.07 6.18 15.55
CA PHE A 224 0.98 5.70 16.45
C PHE A 224 0.46 5.47 17.88
N GLU A 225 -0.39 6.35 18.40
CA GLU A 225 -1.05 6.16 19.70
C GLU A 225 -1.90 4.88 19.73
N LEU A 226 -2.68 4.63 18.67
CA LEU A 226 -3.47 3.40 18.55
C LEU A 226 -2.56 2.18 18.50
N ALA A 227 -1.51 2.19 17.67
CA ALA A 227 -0.58 1.07 17.56
C ALA A 227 0.11 0.78 18.91
N TYR A 228 0.54 1.82 19.64
CA TYR A 228 1.16 1.69 20.96
C TYR A 228 0.19 1.12 21.99
N ARG A 229 -1.09 1.52 21.96
CA ARG A 229 -2.12 1.01 22.87
C ARG A 229 -2.45 -0.47 22.64
N LEU A 230 -2.29 -0.95 21.39
CA LEU A 230 -2.59 -2.32 20.98
C LEU A 230 -1.38 -3.29 21.13
N ALA A 231 -0.17 -2.76 21.24
CA ALA A 231 1.07 -3.55 21.38
C ALA A 231 1.30 -3.99 22.83
#